data_7ddd16eadb221131dbde93e6c3ab12d4
#
_entry.id   7ddd16eadb221131dbde93e6c3ab12d4
#
_cell.length_a   1.000
_cell.length_b   1.000
_cell.length_c   1.000
_cell.angle_alpha   90.00
_cell.angle_beta   90.00
_cell.angle_gamma   90.00
#
_symmetry.space_group_name_H-M   'P 1'
#
loop_
_entity.id
_entity.type
_entity.pdbx_description
1 polymer ?
#
loop_
_entity_poly.entity_id
_entity_poly.type
_entity_poly.pdbx_seq_one_letter_code
_entity_poly.pdbx_strand_id
1 'polypeptide(L)'
;MRIFSNFEEALKEIKRDLAEMGTEVHPQTMQDKYVADNPEYITKELQNYDYTVKNAVKSCRALSPTEPWAEAEFGERICRQPINPGVAYTLREDVWDEFLHDGKFAYTYAERMWNKIDRIIHEININPQSRQLYLNIWEGEDLTKLGGVSRVPCSLGYLFQVRGGRLHMTYFMRSCDYATHFQNDVYLAVRLLNHVAHAVGLEAGNFTHFIGSFHIYRKDAE
;
A
#
# COMPACT_ATOMS: atom_id res chain seq x y z
N MET A 1 0.21 -18.81 4.23
CA MET A 1 0.23 -18.01 2.98
C MET A 1 -0.73 -18.61 1.96
N ARG A 2 -1.70 -17.83 1.46
CA ARG A 2 -2.62 -18.23 0.38
C ARG A 2 -2.06 -17.82 -0.97
N ILE A 3 -2.29 -18.62 -2.00
CA ILE A 3 -1.80 -18.34 -3.36
C ILE A 3 -2.98 -18.35 -4.31
N PHE A 4 -3.19 -17.23 -5.00
CA PHE A 4 -4.26 -17.00 -5.95
C PHE A 4 -3.71 -16.88 -7.37
N SER A 5 -4.52 -17.24 -8.35
CA SER A 5 -4.14 -17.09 -9.76
C SER A 5 -4.27 -15.64 -10.25
N ASN A 6 -5.24 -14.89 -9.72
CA ASN A 6 -5.60 -13.53 -10.12
C ASN A 6 -6.27 -12.78 -8.97
N PHE A 7 -6.55 -11.48 -9.16
CA PHE A 7 -7.21 -10.65 -8.14
C PHE A 7 -8.70 -10.94 -7.99
N GLU A 8 -9.40 -11.41 -9.01
CA GLU A 8 -10.82 -11.78 -8.90
C GLU A 8 -11.01 -12.88 -7.86
N GLU A 9 -10.15 -13.91 -7.91
CA GLU A 9 -10.13 -14.98 -6.92
C GLU A 9 -9.72 -14.46 -5.54
N ALA A 10 -8.64 -13.66 -5.47
CA ALA A 10 -8.11 -13.13 -4.22
C ALA A 10 -9.14 -12.27 -3.48
N LEU A 11 -9.79 -11.31 -4.16
CA LEU A 11 -10.75 -10.39 -3.54
C LEU A 11 -11.94 -11.11 -2.91
N LYS A 12 -12.46 -12.15 -3.59
CA LYS A 12 -13.57 -12.96 -3.08
C LYS A 12 -13.19 -13.66 -1.77
N GLU A 13 -12.02 -14.29 -1.75
CA GLU A 13 -11.54 -15.04 -0.58
C GLU A 13 -11.16 -14.10 0.57
N ILE A 14 -10.50 -12.96 0.28
CA ILE A 14 -10.14 -11.95 1.27
C ILE A 14 -11.38 -11.38 1.97
N LYS A 15 -12.43 -11.04 1.20
CA LYS A 15 -13.69 -10.55 1.77
C LYS A 15 -14.32 -11.58 2.69
N ARG A 16 -14.34 -12.86 2.29
CA ARG A 16 -14.84 -13.96 3.11
C ARG A 16 -14.03 -14.10 4.40
N ASP A 17 -12.72 -14.07 4.33
CA ASP A 17 -11.84 -14.21 5.50
C ASP A 17 -12.07 -13.10 6.53
N LEU A 18 -12.18 -11.84 6.10
CA LEU A 18 -12.52 -10.73 6.98
C LEU A 18 -13.88 -10.92 7.66
N ALA A 19 -14.89 -11.40 6.92
CA ALA A 19 -16.22 -11.62 7.46
C ALA A 19 -16.26 -12.77 8.48
N GLU A 20 -15.58 -13.90 8.18
CA GLU A 20 -15.69 -15.14 8.95
C GLU A 20 -14.66 -15.26 10.08
N MET A 21 -13.42 -14.75 9.88
CA MET A 21 -12.31 -14.94 10.80
C MET A 21 -11.85 -13.66 11.50
N GLY A 22 -12.36 -12.48 11.07
CA GLY A 22 -11.98 -11.21 11.68
C GLY A 22 -12.43 -11.12 13.14
N THR A 23 -11.52 -10.69 14.03
CA THR A 23 -11.78 -10.43 15.43
C THR A 23 -12.11 -8.97 15.68
N GLU A 24 -12.94 -8.67 16.69
CA GLU A 24 -13.28 -7.29 17.04
C GLU A 24 -12.11 -6.63 17.78
N VAL A 25 -11.75 -5.41 17.34
CA VAL A 25 -10.72 -4.58 17.97
C VAL A 25 -11.26 -3.16 18.19
N HIS A 26 -10.93 -2.56 19.32
CA HIS A 26 -11.32 -1.22 19.72
C HIS A 26 -10.10 -0.28 19.69
N PRO A 27 -9.80 0.34 18.55
CA PRO A 27 -8.65 1.25 18.45
C PRO A 27 -8.90 2.53 19.23
N GLN A 28 -7.87 3.07 19.87
CA GLN A 28 -7.95 4.38 20.53
C GLN A 28 -7.72 5.53 19.57
N THR A 29 -6.90 5.29 18.55
CA THR A 29 -6.55 6.31 17.55
C THR A 29 -6.70 5.77 16.15
N MET A 30 -7.07 6.65 15.21
CA MET A 30 -7.02 6.44 13.78
C MET A 30 -6.23 7.60 13.17
N GLN A 31 -5.00 7.31 12.71
CA GLN A 31 -4.02 8.32 12.31
C GLN A 31 -3.75 9.31 13.49
N ASP A 32 -3.97 10.60 13.31
CA ASP A 32 -3.83 11.66 14.30
C ASP A 32 -5.14 11.99 15.05
N LYS A 33 -6.15 11.11 14.96
CA LYS A 33 -7.46 11.29 15.58
C LYS A 33 -7.68 10.33 16.75
N TYR A 34 -8.23 10.83 17.86
CA TYR A 34 -8.76 10.02 18.95
C TYR A 34 -10.16 9.50 18.57
N VAL A 35 -10.37 8.18 18.61
CA VAL A 35 -11.61 7.53 18.15
C VAL A 35 -12.20 6.53 19.17
N ALA A 36 -11.62 6.40 20.35
CA ALA A 36 -12.00 5.38 21.34
C ALA A 36 -13.47 5.44 21.75
N ASP A 37 -14.09 6.62 21.74
CA ASP A 37 -15.48 6.83 22.16
C ASP A 37 -16.48 6.72 20.99
N ASN A 38 -15.99 6.44 19.77
CA ASN A 38 -16.85 6.33 18.59
C ASN A 38 -16.98 4.87 18.12
N PRO A 39 -18.16 4.22 18.34
CA PRO A 39 -18.38 2.82 17.94
C PRO A 39 -18.22 2.52 16.45
N GLU A 40 -18.33 3.53 15.58
CA GLU A 40 -18.15 3.38 14.13
C GLU A 40 -16.71 2.99 13.74
N TYR A 41 -15.73 3.34 14.60
CA TYR A 41 -14.32 3.00 14.42
C TYR A 41 -13.90 1.67 15.04
N ILE A 42 -14.81 0.92 15.67
CA ILE A 42 -14.55 -0.48 16.02
C ILE A 42 -14.29 -1.25 14.72
N THR A 43 -13.28 -2.11 14.73
CA THR A 43 -12.87 -2.86 13.54
C THR A 43 -13.12 -4.35 13.70
N LYS A 44 -13.36 -5.02 12.57
CA LYS A 44 -13.06 -6.44 12.39
C LYS A 44 -11.66 -6.55 11.77
N GLU A 45 -10.77 -7.30 12.41
CA GLU A 45 -9.34 -7.37 12.07
C GLU A 45 -8.85 -8.79 11.88
N LEU A 46 -8.04 -8.99 10.83
CA LEU A 46 -7.17 -10.16 10.65
C LEU A 46 -5.73 -9.73 10.93
N GLN A 47 -5.06 -10.41 11.86
CA GLN A 47 -3.67 -10.15 12.19
C GLN A 47 -2.72 -10.96 11.29
N ASN A 48 -1.65 -10.32 10.84
CA ASN A 48 -0.61 -10.94 10.03
C ASN A 48 -1.16 -11.67 8.80
N TYR A 49 -2.08 -11.01 8.10
CA TYR A 49 -2.69 -11.56 6.90
C TYR A 49 -1.73 -11.49 5.71
N ASP A 50 -1.52 -12.61 5.03
CA ASP A 50 -0.63 -12.68 3.87
C ASP A 50 -1.22 -13.49 2.71
N TYR A 51 -0.95 -13.03 1.49
CA TYR A 51 -1.36 -13.71 0.28
C TYR A 51 -0.42 -13.39 -0.90
N THR A 52 -0.46 -14.24 -1.92
CA THR A 52 0.28 -14.07 -3.17
C THR A 52 -0.65 -14.17 -4.37
N VAL A 53 -0.49 -13.26 -5.35
CA VAL A 53 -1.18 -13.30 -6.65
C VAL A 53 -0.17 -13.52 -7.77
N LYS A 54 -0.37 -14.59 -8.59
CA LYS A 54 0.58 -14.99 -9.64
C LYS A 54 0.50 -14.09 -10.88
N ASN A 55 -0.68 -13.68 -11.29
CA ASN A 55 -0.92 -12.85 -12.47
C ASN A 55 -1.37 -11.44 -12.08
N ALA A 56 -0.72 -10.85 -11.08
CA ALA A 56 -1.13 -9.59 -10.46
C ALA A 56 -1.28 -8.45 -11.50
N VAL A 57 -0.29 -8.24 -12.36
CA VAL A 57 -0.31 -7.16 -13.36
C VAL A 57 -1.45 -7.36 -14.37
N LYS A 58 -1.69 -8.60 -14.82
CA LYS A 58 -2.74 -8.90 -15.81
C LYS A 58 -4.15 -8.75 -15.24
N SER A 59 -4.33 -8.97 -13.94
CA SER A 59 -5.63 -8.92 -13.26
C SER A 59 -5.84 -7.67 -12.39
N CYS A 60 -4.92 -6.69 -12.42
CA CYS A 60 -4.96 -5.51 -11.54
C CYS A 60 -6.23 -4.64 -11.72
N ARG A 61 -6.89 -4.72 -12.87
CA ARG A 61 -8.16 -4.01 -13.11
C ARG A 61 -9.32 -4.51 -12.25
N ALA A 62 -9.26 -5.74 -11.76
CA ALA A 62 -10.25 -6.28 -10.82
C ALA A 62 -10.25 -5.55 -9.47
N LEU A 63 -9.15 -4.84 -9.14
CA LEU A 63 -9.06 -4.01 -7.93
C LEU A 63 -9.94 -2.77 -7.99
N SER A 64 -10.50 -2.41 -9.15
CA SER A 64 -11.40 -1.24 -9.31
C SER A 64 -10.87 0.02 -8.62
N PRO A 65 -9.65 0.49 -8.96
CA PRO A 65 -9.05 1.65 -8.30
C PRO A 65 -9.89 2.91 -8.51
N THR A 66 -9.80 3.86 -7.59
CA THR A 66 -10.46 5.16 -7.72
C THR A 66 -9.80 5.97 -8.84
N GLU A 67 -10.47 6.06 -9.99
CA GLU A 67 -9.98 6.83 -11.14
C GLU A 67 -10.63 8.24 -11.15
N PRO A 68 -9.95 9.31 -11.62
CA PRO A 68 -8.57 9.32 -12.15
C PRO A 68 -7.47 9.44 -11.08
N TRP A 69 -7.84 9.47 -9.80
CA TRP A 69 -6.91 9.67 -8.68
C TRP A 69 -5.75 8.66 -8.67
N ALA A 70 -6.04 7.37 -8.86
CA ALA A 70 -5.01 6.33 -8.75
C ALA A 70 -3.88 6.50 -9.78
N GLU A 71 -4.20 6.95 -11.00
CA GLU A 71 -3.18 7.22 -12.02
C GLU A 71 -2.39 8.49 -11.73
N ALA A 72 -3.04 9.54 -11.21
CA ALA A 72 -2.36 10.77 -10.81
C ALA A 72 -1.40 10.50 -9.62
N GLU A 73 -1.87 9.80 -8.59
CA GLU A 73 -1.05 9.38 -7.44
C GLU A 73 0.12 8.50 -7.87
N PHE A 74 -0.09 7.54 -8.79
CA PHE A 74 0.98 6.74 -9.33
C PHE A 74 2.01 7.59 -10.07
N GLY A 75 1.55 8.54 -10.90
CA GLY A 75 2.43 9.49 -11.61
C GLY A 75 3.32 10.28 -10.65
N GLU A 76 2.77 10.75 -9.53
CA GLU A 76 3.53 11.46 -8.50
C GLU A 76 4.56 10.57 -7.80
N ARG A 77 4.22 9.31 -7.50
CA ARG A 77 5.16 8.36 -6.87
C ARG A 77 6.41 8.07 -7.71
N ILE A 78 6.29 8.16 -9.04
CA ILE A 78 7.40 7.86 -9.97
C ILE A 78 8.01 9.10 -10.64
N CYS A 79 7.52 10.31 -10.32
CA CYS A 79 7.93 11.55 -11.01
C CYS A 79 9.35 12.04 -10.68
N ARG A 80 10.06 11.36 -9.77
CA ARG A 80 11.41 11.75 -9.32
C ARG A 80 11.50 13.11 -8.64
N GLN A 81 10.42 13.53 -7.98
CA GLN A 81 10.35 14.78 -7.23
C GLN A 81 9.61 14.57 -5.91
N PRO A 82 10.03 15.23 -4.81
CA PRO A 82 9.34 15.16 -3.53
C PRO A 82 8.13 16.12 -3.53
N ILE A 83 6.99 15.69 -4.09
CA ILE A 83 5.77 16.49 -4.20
C ILE A 83 4.92 16.40 -2.93
N ASN A 84 4.49 17.55 -2.35
CA ASN A 84 3.60 17.62 -1.19
C ASN A 84 2.86 18.98 -1.09
N PRO A 85 1.52 19.04 -1.19
CA PRO A 85 0.69 18.07 -1.85
C PRO A 85 0.89 18.08 -3.36
N GLY A 86 0.43 17.02 -4.05
CA GLY A 86 0.43 16.96 -5.49
C GLY A 86 -0.95 17.19 -6.10
N VAL A 87 -1.03 17.03 -7.41
CA VAL A 87 -2.31 17.14 -8.16
C VAL A 87 -3.27 16.01 -7.75
N ALA A 88 -2.77 14.84 -7.36
CA ALA A 88 -3.60 13.73 -6.90
C ALA A 88 -4.50 14.14 -5.71
N TYR A 89 -4.02 14.99 -4.81
CA TYR A 89 -4.83 15.50 -3.70
C TYR A 89 -6.14 16.12 -4.18
N THR A 90 -6.11 16.99 -5.21
CA THR A 90 -7.29 17.70 -5.72
C THR A 90 -8.37 16.78 -6.31
N LEU A 91 -8.04 15.54 -6.59
CA LEU A 91 -8.96 14.53 -7.11
C LEU A 91 -9.67 13.71 -6.01
N ARG A 92 -9.29 13.90 -4.74
CA ARG A 92 -9.88 13.26 -3.55
C ARG A 92 -9.79 14.15 -2.32
N GLU A 93 -10.08 15.43 -2.45
CA GLU A 93 -10.07 16.39 -1.33
C GLU A 93 -10.99 15.95 -0.19
N ASP A 94 -12.16 15.40 -0.51
CA ASP A 94 -13.13 14.88 0.44
C ASP A 94 -12.56 13.84 1.41
N VAL A 95 -11.53 13.09 1.00
CA VAL A 95 -10.87 12.07 1.83
C VAL A 95 -9.64 12.63 2.56
N TRP A 96 -8.94 13.60 1.96
CA TRP A 96 -7.60 13.99 2.42
C TRP A 96 -7.53 15.36 3.05
N ASP A 97 -8.52 16.24 2.83
CA ASP A 97 -8.48 17.63 3.32
C ASP A 97 -8.31 17.73 4.85
N GLU A 98 -8.93 16.81 5.59
CA GLU A 98 -8.82 16.75 7.05
C GLU A 98 -7.40 16.48 7.58
N PHE A 99 -6.50 16.00 6.73
CA PHE A 99 -5.10 15.69 7.07
C PHE A 99 -4.11 16.72 6.51
N LEU A 100 -4.61 17.79 5.88
CA LEU A 100 -3.79 18.87 5.34
C LEU A 100 -3.60 19.94 6.43
N HIS A 101 -2.36 20.17 6.87
CA HIS A 101 -2.00 21.17 7.85
C HIS A 101 -1.03 22.19 7.23
N ASP A 102 -1.34 23.47 7.32
CA ASP A 102 -0.55 24.55 6.71
C ASP A 102 -0.25 24.31 5.22
N GLY A 103 -1.21 23.76 4.48
CA GLY A 103 -1.10 23.46 3.06
C GLY A 103 -0.20 22.26 2.71
N LYS A 104 0.17 21.43 3.68
CA LYS A 104 0.98 20.23 3.48
C LYS A 104 0.47 19.03 4.27
N PHE A 105 0.77 17.84 3.76
CA PHE A 105 0.62 16.60 4.52
C PHE A 105 1.85 16.33 5.39
N ALA A 106 1.69 15.56 6.46
CA ALA A 106 2.80 15.08 7.29
C ALA A 106 3.84 14.29 6.50
N TYR A 107 3.45 13.68 5.41
CA TYR A 107 4.26 13.02 4.38
C TYR A 107 3.40 12.75 3.14
N THR A 108 4.07 12.54 1.99
CA THR A 108 3.48 11.92 0.79
C THR A 108 4.30 10.71 0.36
N TYR A 109 3.72 9.82 -0.44
CA TYR A 109 4.48 8.71 -1.02
C TYR A 109 5.49 9.22 -2.06
N ALA A 110 5.20 10.33 -2.76
CA ALA A 110 6.17 10.99 -3.63
C ALA A 110 7.44 11.37 -2.88
N GLU A 111 7.32 12.02 -1.70
CA GLU A 111 8.47 12.37 -0.84
C GLU A 111 9.24 11.13 -0.34
N ARG A 112 8.53 10.03 -0.09
CA ARG A 112 9.16 8.79 0.43
C ARG A 112 9.85 7.95 -0.64
N MET A 113 9.53 8.17 -1.93
CA MET A 113 9.95 7.29 -3.03
C MET A 113 10.85 7.96 -4.08
N TRP A 114 10.82 9.29 -4.21
CA TRP A 114 11.36 10.06 -5.35
C TRP A 114 12.79 9.70 -5.77
N ASN A 115 13.67 9.33 -4.86
CA ASN A 115 15.07 8.99 -5.14
C ASN A 115 15.39 7.50 -4.95
N LYS A 116 14.42 6.67 -4.54
CA LYS A 116 14.65 5.27 -4.16
C LYS A 116 14.39 4.30 -5.30
N ILE A 117 13.41 4.59 -6.14
CA ILE A 117 13.02 3.72 -7.27
C ILE A 117 14.19 3.55 -8.25
N ASP A 118 14.83 4.64 -8.66
CA ASP A 118 15.96 4.60 -9.59
C ASP A 118 17.15 3.82 -9.00
N ARG A 119 17.37 3.88 -7.68
CA ARG A 119 18.40 3.08 -7.01
C ARG A 119 18.10 1.60 -7.05
N ILE A 120 16.83 1.22 -6.86
CA ILE A 120 16.39 -0.20 -6.99
C ILE A 120 16.60 -0.68 -8.42
N ILE A 121 16.17 0.10 -9.43
CA ILE A 121 16.36 -0.21 -10.85
C ILE A 121 17.85 -0.37 -11.19
N HIS A 122 18.68 0.56 -10.73
CA HIS A 122 20.13 0.51 -10.94
C HIS A 122 20.74 -0.76 -10.34
N GLU A 123 20.41 -1.08 -9.09
CA GLU A 123 20.95 -2.26 -8.40
C GLU A 123 20.48 -3.58 -9.05
N ILE A 124 19.24 -3.67 -9.53
CA ILE A 124 18.76 -4.85 -10.27
C ILE A 124 19.61 -5.09 -11.53
N ASN A 125 19.99 -4.04 -12.25
CA ASN A 125 20.81 -4.16 -13.45
C ASN A 125 22.25 -4.62 -13.16
N ILE A 126 22.80 -4.25 -11.99
CA ILE A 126 24.16 -4.65 -11.58
C ILE A 126 24.16 -6.03 -10.95
N ASN A 127 23.23 -6.27 -10.02
CA ASN A 127 23.16 -7.47 -9.22
C ASN A 127 21.72 -7.99 -9.10
N PRO A 128 21.19 -8.66 -10.15
CA PRO A 128 19.80 -9.12 -10.17
C PRO A 128 19.50 -10.18 -9.09
N GLN A 129 20.52 -10.85 -8.55
CA GLN A 129 20.35 -11.85 -7.47
C GLN A 129 20.36 -11.22 -6.06
N SER A 130 20.53 -9.91 -5.94
CA SER A 130 20.56 -9.20 -4.66
C SER A 130 19.36 -9.55 -3.79
N ARG A 131 19.60 -9.65 -2.48
CA ARG A 131 18.58 -9.83 -1.43
C ARG A 131 18.34 -8.54 -0.65
N GLN A 132 18.92 -7.42 -1.11
CA GLN A 132 18.89 -6.12 -0.45
C GLN A 132 18.02 -5.09 -1.20
N LEU A 133 17.25 -5.52 -2.20
CA LEU A 133 16.41 -4.67 -3.05
C LEU A 133 15.15 -4.22 -2.30
N TYR A 134 15.33 -3.53 -1.19
CA TYR A 134 14.25 -3.07 -0.33
C TYR A 134 14.06 -1.55 -0.44
N LEU A 135 12.88 -1.12 -0.89
CA LEU A 135 12.45 0.25 -0.92
C LEU A 135 11.62 0.51 0.34
N ASN A 136 12.22 1.19 1.33
CA ASN A 136 11.53 1.57 2.55
C ASN A 136 10.62 2.79 2.34
N ILE A 137 9.44 2.75 2.94
CA ILE A 137 8.50 3.88 3.07
C ILE A 137 8.57 4.44 4.49
N TRP A 138 8.51 3.56 5.49
CA TRP A 138 8.68 3.92 6.88
C TRP A 138 10.11 4.37 7.14
N GLU A 139 10.26 5.45 7.91
CA GLU A 139 11.55 6.02 8.29
C GLU A 139 11.66 6.11 9.82
N GLY A 140 12.89 6.18 10.34
CA GLY A 140 13.13 6.18 11.78
C GLY A 140 12.45 7.33 12.53
N GLU A 141 12.29 8.48 11.89
CA GLU A 141 11.60 9.65 12.45
C GLU A 141 10.09 9.44 12.64
N ASP A 142 9.46 8.48 11.92
CA ASP A 142 8.05 8.18 12.10
C ASP A 142 7.74 7.64 13.49
N LEU A 143 8.73 7.09 14.20
CA LEU A 143 8.58 6.66 15.60
C LEU A 143 8.21 7.82 16.54
N THR A 144 8.64 9.03 16.24
CA THR A 144 8.32 10.22 17.06
C THR A 144 6.87 10.70 16.89
N LYS A 145 6.17 10.20 15.87
CA LYS A 145 4.80 10.56 15.52
C LYS A 145 3.74 9.57 16.04
N LEU A 146 4.17 8.53 16.76
CA LEU A 146 3.26 7.51 17.31
C LEU A 146 2.32 8.09 18.38
N GLY A 147 1.23 7.37 18.68
CA GLY A 147 0.27 7.75 19.70
C GLY A 147 -0.70 8.86 19.26
N GLY A 148 -0.91 9.07 17.98
CA GLY A 148 -1.85 10.07 17.46
C GLY A 148 -1.27 11.50 17.39
N VAL A 149 0.04 11.64 17.51
CA VAL A 149 0.71 12.96 17.40
C VAL A 149 0.64 13.49 15.95
N SER A 150 0.82 12.58 14.97
CA SER A 150 0.73 12.91 13.55
C SER A 150 0.47 11.65 12.74
N ARG A 151 0.19 11.82 11.43
CA ARG A 151 0.06 10.69 10.51
C ARG A 151 1.40 9.99 10.31
N VAL A 152 1.35 8.66 10.22
CA VAL A 152 2.48 7.80 9.87
C VAL A 152 2.08 6.85 8.73
N PRO A 153 3.02 6.47 7.82
CA PRO A 153 2.70 5.59 6.70
C PRO A 153 2.10 4.25 7.14
N CYS A 154 1.07 3.78 6.45
CA CYS A 154 0.56 2.41 6.58
C CYS A 154 1.53 1.42 5.91
N SER A 155 2.13 1.81 4.79
CA SER A 155 3.15 1.04 4.09
C SER A 155 4.47 1.06 4.85
N LEU A 156 5.09 -0.11 4.99
CA LEU A 156 6.45 -0.25 5.52
C LEU A 156 7.48 -0.20 4.39
N GLY A 157 7.19 -0.83 3.26
CA GLY A 157 8.06 -0.83 2.09
C GLY A 157 7.81 -2.00 1.14
N TYR A 158 8.66 -2.08 0.12
CA TYR A 158 8.58 -3.04 -0.97
C TYR A 158 9.91 -3.79 -1.13
N LEU A 159 9.87 -5.11 -1.09
CA LEU A 159 11.02 -5.97 -1.39
C LEU A 159 10.91 -6.49 -2.81
N PHE A 160 11.90 -6.21 -3.64
CA PHE A 160 12.00 -6.73 -5.00
C PHE A 160 12.95 -7.92 -5.07
N GLN A 161 12.63 -8.90 -5.88
CA GLN A 161 13.46 -10.09 -6.08
C GLN A 161 13.38 -10.58 -7.52
N VAL A 162 14.52 -10.72 -8.20
CA VAL A 162 14.58 -11.37 -9.50
C VAL A 162 14.81 -12.86 -9.29
N ARG A 163 13.84 -13.68 -9.66
CA ARG A 163 13.93 -15.15 -9.57
C ARG A 163 13.25 -15.78 -10.79
N GLY A 164 13.85 -16.82 -11.35
CA GLY A 164 13.30 -17.50 -12.52
C GLY A 164 13.11 -16.59 -13.74
N GLY A 165 13.96 -15.55 -13.90
CA GLY A 165 13.87 -14.58 -14.99
C GLY A 165 12.73 -13.57 -14.90
N ARG A 166 12.06 -13.47 -13.72
CA ARG A 166 10.94 -12.55 -13.47
C ARG A 166 11.21 -11.69 -12.25
N LEU A 167 10.64 -10.47 -12.23
CA LEU A 167 10.67 -9.60 -11.07
C LEU A 167 9.46 -9.87 -10.17
N HIS A 168 9.70 -10.32 -8.96
CA HIS A 168 8.70 -10.52 -7.91
C HIS A 168 8.73 -9.36 -6.92
N MET A 169 7.62 -9.09 -6.27
CA MET A 169 7.54 -8.08 -5.22
C MET A 169 6.79 -8.60 -4.00
N THR A 170 7.32 -8.29 -2.81
CA THR A 170 6.58 -8.37 -1.55
C THR A 170 6.32 -6.97 -1.04
N TYR A 171 5.06 -6.65 -0.81
CA TYR A 171 4.59 -5.40 -0.23
C TYR A 171 4.28 -5.62 1.25
N PHE A 172 4.86 -4.80 2.11
CA PHE A 172 4.66 -4.86 3.56
C PHE A 172 3.88 -3.65 4.04
N MET A 173 2.78 -3.91 4.76
CA MET A 173 1.99 -2.90 5.42
C MET A 173 1.85 -3.22 6.91
N ARG A 174 1.94 -2.19 7.78
CA ARG A 174 1.61 -2.36 9.20
C ARG A 174 0.10 -2.46 9.42
N SER A 175 -0.68 -1.75 8.59
CA SER A 175 -2.12 -1.61 8.72
C SER A 175 -2.74 -1.32 7.36
N CYS A 176 -3.93 -1.87 7.07
CA CYS A 176 -4.67 -1.60 5.84
C CYS A 176 -6.17 -1.66 6.10
N ASP A 177 -6.88 -0.58 5.76
CA ASP A 177 -8.34 -0.52 5.74
C ASP A 177 -8.85 -1.12 4.43
N TYR A 178 -9.63 -2.20 4.55
CA TYR A 178 -10.17 -2.95 3.42
C TYR A 178 -11.13 -2.13 2.56
N ALA A 179 -12.02 -1.35 3.19
CA ALA A 179 -13.09 -0.66 2.48
C ALA A 179 -12.59 0.55 1.70
N THR A 180 -11.75 1.40 2.34
CA THR A 180 -11.39 2.71 1.80
C THR A 180 -10.09 2.68 0.99
N HIS A 181 -9.09 1.89 1.43
CA HIS A 181 -7.72 2.02 0.93
C HIS A 181 -7.18 0.78 0.22
N PHE A 182 -7.56 -0.42 0.63
CA PHE A 182 -6.95 -1.67 0.19
C PHE A 182 -6.83 -1.80 -1.33
N GLN A 183 -7.91 -1.58 -2.07
CA GLN A 183 -7.90 -1.76 -3.52
C GLN A 183 -6.97 -0.77 -4.23
N ASN A 184 -6.96 0.48 -3.77
CA ASN A 184 -6.07 1.53 -4.27
C ASN A 184 -4.60 1.23 -3.95
N ASP A 185 -4.29 0.89 -2.69
CA ASP A 185 -2.93 0.60 -2.24
C ASP A 185 -2.32 -0.58 -2.99
N VAL A 186 -3.10 -1.66 -3.16
CA VAL A 186 -2.67 -2.83 -3.92
C VAL A 186 -2.49 -2.51 -5.41
N TYR A 187 -3.42 -1.74 -6.01
CA TYR A 187 -3.30 -1.30 -7.40
C TYR A 187 -2.00 -0.51 -7.62
N LEU A 188 -1.74 0.49 -6.78
CA LEU A 188 -0.52 1.32 -6.85
C LEU A 188 0.76 0.49 -6.67
N ALA A 189 0.74 -0.51 -5.77
CA ALA A 189 1.86 -1.42 -5.58
C ALA A 189 2.10 -2.32 -6.81
N VAL A 190 1.04 -2.85 -7.42
CA VAL A 190 1.14 -3.65 -8.66
C VAL A 190 1.62 -2.80 -9.84
N ARG A 191 1.18 -1.52 -9.93
CA ARG A 191 1.70 -0.56 -10.92
C ARG A 191 3.20 -0.33 -10.73
N LEU A 192 3.67 -0.22 -9.47
CA LEU A 192 5.09 -0.09 -9.16
C LEU A 192 5.88 -1.34 -9.57
N LEU A 193 5.37 -2.55 -9.27
CA LEU A 193 5.99 -3.80 -9.74
C LEU A 193 6.14 -3.81 -11.27
N ASN A 194 5.08 -3.46 -11.99
CA ASN A 194 5.11 -3.42 -13.45
C ASN A 194 6.09 -2.37 -13.98
N HIS A 195 6.11 -1.17 -13.37
CA HIS A 195 7.02 -0.08 -13.74
C HIS A 195 8.49 -0.50 -13.62
N VAL A 196 8.88 -1.05 -12.46
CA VAL A 196 10.25 -1.50 -12.23
C VAL A 196 10.61 -2.68 -13.14
N ALA A 197 9.71 -3.66 -13.32
CA ALA A 197 9.95 -4.79 -14.23
C ALA A 197 10.21 -4.31 -15.67
N HIS A 198 9.37 -3.40 -16.17
CA HIS A 198 9.55 -2.82 -17.50
C HIS A 198 10.88 -2.07 -17.62
N ALA A 199 11.25 -1.26 -16.62
CA ALA A 199 12.48 -0.47 -16.63
C ALA A 199 13.76 -1.32 -16.68
N VAL A 200 13.71 -2.57 -16.16
CA VAL A 200 14.85 -3.50 -16.18
C VAL A 200 14.71 -4.60 -17.24
N GLY A 201 13.73 -4.50 -18.15
CA GLY A 201 13.52 -5.46 -19.23
C GLY A 201 13.07 -6.86 -18.79
N LEU A 202 12.40 -6.98 -17.64
CA LEU A 202 11.89 -8.23 -17.11
C LEU A 202 10.36 -8.29 -17.15
N GLU A 203 9.80 -9.50 -17.15
CA GLU A 203 8.39 -9.69 -16.88
C GLU A 203 8.11 -9.57 -15.36
N ALA A 204 6.96 -8.99 -15.01
CA ALA A 204 6.46 -9.04 -13.65
C ALA A 204 6.12 -10.48 -13.25
N GLY A 205 6.56 -10.87 -12.06
CA GLY A 205 6.31 -12.16 -11.44
C GLY A 205 5.15 -12.11 -10.44
N ASN A 206 5.33 -12.78 -9.30
CA ASN A 206 4.34 -12.81 -8.23
C ASN A 206 4.33 -11.48 -7.47
N PHE A 207 3.14 -11.09 -7.06
CA PHE A 207 2.90 -10.05 -6.06
C PHE A 207 2.51 -10.73 -4.75
N THR A 208 3.27 -10.52 -3.69
CA THR A 208 2.97 -10.98 -2.34
C THR A 208 2.65 -9.78 -1.47
N HIS A 209 1.60 -9.86 -0.66
CA HIS A 209 1.21 -8.80 0.26
C HIS A 209 1.19 -9.35 1.69
N PHE A 210 1.87 -8.65 2.60
CA PHE A 210 1.86 -8.92 4.03
C PHE A 210 1.29 -7.70 4.77
N ILE A 211 0.26 -7.93 5.58
CA ILE A 211 -0.47 -6.89 6.30
C ILE A 211 -0.51 -7.26 7.79
N GLY A 212 0.08 -6.42 8.64
CA GLY A 212 0.10 -6.65 10.09
C GLY A 212 -1.31 -6.60 10.70
N SER A 213 -2.04 -5.50 10.46
CA SER A 213 -3.44 -5.29 10.86
C SER A 213 -4.29 -5.06 9.62
N PHE A 214 -5.00 -6.07 9.16
CA PHE A 214 -5.92 -5.97 8.03
C PHE A 214 -7.35 -5.90 8.55
N HIS A 215 -8.03 -4.77 8.34
CA HIS A 215 -9.28 -4.49 9.04
C HIS A 215 -10.33 -3.80 8.15
N ILE A 216 -11.56 -3.86 8.61
CA ILE A 216 -12.70 -3.09 8.12
C ILE A 216 -13.37 -2.42 9.32
N TYR A 217 -13.69 -1.12 9.20
CA TYR A 217 -14.43 -0.41 10.24
C TYR A 217 -15.90 -0.84 10.25
N ARG A 218 -16.54 -0.77 11.44
CA ARG A 218 -17.96 -1.13 11.61
C ARG A 218 -18.86 -0.30 10.70
N LYS A 219 -18.58 0.98 10.52
CA LYS A 219 -19.32 1.87 9.62
C LYS A 219 -19.30 1.45 8.15
N ASP A 220 -18.30 0.65 7.74
CA ASP A 220 -18.04 0.22 6.35
C ASP A 220 -18.29 -1.28 6.14
N ALA A 221 -18.78 -1.99 7.17
CA ALA A 221 -18.90 -3.46 7.19
C ALA A 221 -20.21 -4.04 6.63
N GLU A 222 -21.06 -3.24 6.00
CA GLU A 222 -22.34 -3.69 5.39
C GLU A 222 -22.17 -4.42 4.06
#